data_4280898ec91a9c72659ef077fefed172
#
_entry.id   4280898ec91a9c72659ef077fefed172
#
_cell.length_a   1.000
_cell.length_b   1.000
_cell.length_c   1.000
_cell.angle_alpha   90.00
_cell.angle_beta   90.00
_cell.angle_gamma   90.00
#
_symmetry.space_group_name_H-M   'P 1'
#
loop_
_entity.id
_entity.type
_entity.pdbx_description
1 polymer ?
#
loop_
_entity_poly.entity_id
_entity_poly.type
_entity_poly.pdbx_seq_one_letter_code
_entity_poly.pdbx_strand_id
1 'polypeptide(L)'
;MRRAISYWIYILFVLIFVSACGGNKQHSSENVLNDFDSICQRGELRVLTLYSSTSYFIYRGEEMGYEYERIKQFADHYNLKTKVIVADNIKRLTEMLQKGEGDIIAYEMPIIGDAKNEWLYCGAENITHQVLIQLRKPKNEMVNDVVDLIGKDIYVEAGSKYEARIKNLNNELGGGIHIHHIEQDTVVTEELIEMVSTGEIPYTLADNNLAQLNRTYYNNIDIHLKVSFPQRASWAVNKHSKSLAHAINQWVKENHKSDSYRSISRRYFELSKTLPA
;
A
#
# COMPACT_ATOMS: atom_id res chain seq x y z
N MET A 1 -23.70 55.99 54.19
CA MET A 1 -22.43 55.77 53.48
C MET A 1 -21.83 54.36 53.65
N ARG A 2 -21.91 53.74 54.82
CA ARG A 2 -21.29 52.37 54.99
C ARG A 2 -21.95 51.23 54.23
N ARG A 3 -23.22 51.29 53.87
CA ARG A 3 -23.89 50.24 53.07
C ARG A 3 -23.61 50.27 51.58
N ALA A 4 -23.32 51.43 51.01
CA ALA A 4 -22.99 51.58 49.58
C ALA A 4 -21.59 51.04 49.26
N ILE A 5 -20.62 51.15 50.14
CA ILE A 5 -19.24 50.67 49.99
C ILE A 5 -19.23 49.12 50.00
N SER A 6 -20.08 48.49 50.79
CA SER A 6 -20.17 47.02 50.85
C SER A 6 -20.68 46.41 49.56
N TYR A 7 -21.64 47.03 48.85
CA TYR A 7 -22.12 46.55 47.55
C TYR A 7 -21.08 46.69 46.42
N TRP A 8 -20.24 47.73 46.46
CA TRP A 8 -19.18 47.94 45.50
C TRP A 8 -18.07 46.92 45.63
N ILE A 9 -17.76 46.46 46.85
CA ILE A 9 -16.77 45.43 47.14
C ILE A 9 -17.28 44.06 46.65
N TYR A 10 -18.57 43.76 46.82
CA TYR A 10 -19.16 42.52 46.29
C TYR A 10 -19.20 42.51 44.77
N ILE A 11 -19.49 43.62 44.12
CA ILE A 11 -19.50 43.74 42.65
C ILE A 11 -18.08 43.58 42.11
N LEU A 12 -17.09 44.14 42.79
CA LEU A 12 -15.67 43.99 42.39
C LEU A 12 -15.18 42.52 42.55
N PHE A 13 -15.64 41.81 43.60
CA PHE A 13 -15.30 40.42 43.85
C PHE A 13 -15.98 39.47 42.84
N VAL A 14 -17.19 39.76 42.42
CA VAL A 14 -17.90 38.99 41.39
C VAL A 14 -17.26 39.20 40.01
N LEU A 15 -16.77 40.40 39.68
CA LEU A 15 -16.05 40.70 38.45
C LEU A 15 -14.71 39.98 38.34
N ILE A 16 -14.03 39.73 39.47
CA ILE A 16 -12.74 39.01 39.50
C ILE A 16 -12.97 37.49 39.27
N PHE A 17 -14.12 36.94 39.71
CA PHE A 17 -14.42 35.51 39.49
C PHE A 17 -14.87 35.19 38.05
N VAL A 18 -15.41 36.16 37.32
CA VAL A 18 -15.82 35.94 35.90
C VAL A 18 -14.65 36.01 34.96
N SER A 19 -13.51 36.63 35.34
CA SER A 19 -12.29 36.68 34.51
C SER A 19 -11.40 35.44 34.62
N ALA A 20 -11.69 34.48 35.50
CA ALA A 20 -10.90 33.28 35.73
C ALA A 20 -11.40 32.04 34.95
N CYS A 21 -12.51 32.16 34.20
CA CYS A 21 -13.08 31.07 33.37
C CYS A 21 -13.10 31.43 31.89
N GLY A 22 -11.94 31.81 31.33
CA GLY A 22 -11.80 32.17 29.93
C GLY A 22 -10.51 31.70 29.30
N GLY A 23 -9.85 30.76 29.93
CA GLY A 23 -8.73 30.01 29.34
C GLY A 23 -9.25 28.70 28.73
N ASN A 24 -10.18 28.75 27.78
CA ASN A 24 -10.31 27.67 26.82
C ASN A 24 -9.02 27.66 26.02
N LYS A 25 -7.98 26.99 26.53
CA LYS A 25 -7.09 26.29 25.67
C LYS A 25 -8.01 25.31 24.92
N GLN A 26 -8.53 25.73 23.77
CA GLN A 26 -8.69 24.80 22.69
C GLN A 26 -7.37 24.04 22.63
N HIS A 27 -7.31 22.89 23.30
CA HIS A 27 -6.56 21.81 22.76
C HIS A 27 -7.16 21.66 21.36
N SER A 28 -6.58 22.38 20.38
CA SER A 28 -6.47 21.81 19.08
C SER A 28 -5.97 20.42 19.41
N SER A 29 -6.81 19.44 19.15
CA SER A 29 -6.35 18.11 18.87
C SER A 29 -5.51 18.27 17.59
N GLU A 30 -4.32 18.88 17.69
CA GLU A 30 -3.21 18.45 16.90
C GLU A 30 -3.24 16.96 17.11
N ASN A 31 -3.71 16.26 16.08
CA ASN A 31 -3.56 14.84 15.97
C ASN A 31 -2.18 14.56 16.54
N VAL A 32 -2.10 13.86 17.67
CA VAL A 32 -0.86 13.36 18.22
C VAL A 32 -0.42 12.36 17.16
N LEU A 33 0.27 12.92 16.18
CA LEU A 33 0.70 12.20 15.02
C LEU A 33 1.65 11.18 15.54
N ASN A 34 1.46 9.97 15.09
CA ASN A 34 2.20 8.80 15.44
C ASN A 34 3.67 9.02 15.08
N ASP A 35 4.32 9.92 15.79
CA ASP A 35 5.76 10.14 15.66
C ASP A 35 6.49 8.93 16.22
N PHE A 36 7.69 8.66 15.74
CA PHE A 36 8.42 7.42 16.01
C PHE A 36 8.64 7.18 17.51
N ASP A 37 8.94 8.24 18.28
CA ASP A 37 9.08 8.15 19.73
C ASP A 37 7.81 7.65 20.42
N SER A 38 6.65 8.14 19.98
CA SER A 38 5.34 7.70 20.52
C SER A 38 5.07 6.23 20.16
N ILE A 39 5.49 5.79 18.97
CA ILE A 39 5.39 4.40 18.53
C ILE A 39 6.28 3.51 19.41
N CYS A 40 7.52 3.92 19.66
CA CYS A 40 8.46 3.19 20.53
C CYS A 40 7.94 3.10 21.97
N GLN A 41 7.37 4.17 22.53
CA GLN A 41 6.76 4.16 23.85
C GLN A 41 5.54 3.23 23.94
N ARG A 42 4.74 3.16 22.87
CA ARG A 42 3.59 2.24 22.76
C ARG A 42 4.03 0.79 22.59
N GLY A 43 5.23 0.54 22.06
CA GLY A 43 5.77 -0.79 21.78
C GLY A 43 5.08 -1.53 20.64
N GLU A 44 4.31 -0.81 19.79
CA GLU A 44 3.53 -1.38 18.70
C GLU A 44 3.58 -0.50 17.44
N LEU A 45 3.87 -1.10 16.29
CA LEU A 45 3.78 -0.49 14.95
C LEU A 45 2.50 -0.97 14.26
N ARG A 46 1.59 -0.03 13.96
CA ARG A 46 0.35 -0.30 13.24
C ARG A 46 0.59 -0.19 11.74
N VAL A 47 0.50 -1.32 11.05
CA VAL A 47 0.82 -1.46 9.63
C VAL A 47 -0.45 -1.57 8.82
N LEU A 48 -0.72 -0.59 7.98
CA LEU A 48 -1.79 -0.60 7.00
C LEU A 48 -1.31 -1.29 5.73
N THR A 49 -2.13 -2.18 5.17
CA THR A 49 -1.79 -2.91 3.94
C THR A 49 -3.04 -3.38 3.20
N LEU A 50 -2.85 -3.93 2.01
CA LEU A 50 -3.87 -4.68 1.26
C LEU A 50 -3.59 -6.17 1.34
N TYR A 51 -4.63 -6.98 1.19
CA TYR A 51 -4.48 -8.43 1.07
C TYR A 51 -3.97 -8.78 -0.32
N SER A 52 -2.76 -9.33 -0.39
CA SER A 52 -2.17 -9.90 -1.61
C SER A 52 -0.92 -10.71 -1.27
N SER A 53 -0.52 -11.60 -2.17
CA SER A 53 0.66 -12.45 -2.01
C SER A 53 2.00 -11.67 -1.94
N THR A 54 2.05 -10.45 -2.46
CA THR A 54 3.22 -9.56 -2.34
C THR A 54 3.17 -8.67 -1.12
N SER A 55 1.98 -8.33 -0.60
CA SER A 55 1.84 -7.39 0.51
C SER A 55 1.67 -8.10 1.85
N TYR A 56 0.52 -8.75 2.04
CA TYR A 56 0.18 -9.47 3.26
C TYR A 56 -0.88 -10.54 2.98
N PHE A 57 -0.69 -11.71 3.51
CA PHE A 57 -1.66 -12.81 3.49
C PHE A 57 -1.41 -13.78 4.65
N ILE A 58 -2.40 -14.63 4.93
CA ILE A 58 -2.29 -15.67 5.96
C ILE A 58 -2.23 -17.02 5.24
N TYR A 59 -1.18 -17.79 5.52
CA TYR A 59 -1.02 -19.14 5.02
C TYR A 59 -0.80 -20.13 6.17
N ARG A 60 -1.70 -21.11 6.31
CA ARG A 60 -1.66 -22.10 7.41
C ARG A 60 -1.57 -21.48 8.81
N GLY A 61 -2.19 -20.32 9.00
CA GLY A 61 -2.15 -19.57 10.27
C GLY A 61 -0.92 -18.69 10.47
N GLU A 62 0.02 -18.68 9.53
CA GLU A 62 1.21 -17.84 9.56
C GLU A 62 0.99 -16.58 8.71
N GLU A 63 1.37 -15.43 9.27
CA GLU A 63 1.36 -14.14 8.55
C GLU A 63 2.54 -14.07 7.59
N MET A 64 2.27 -13.81 6.33
CA MET A 64 3.24 -13.79 5.24
C MET A 64 3.01 -12.59 4.31
N GLY A 65 3.95 -12.35 3.42
CA GLY A 65 3.91 -11.29 2.42
C GLY A 65 5.27 -10.58 2.33
N TYR A 66 5.68 -10.23 1.12
CA TYR A 66 6.99 -9.60 0.91
C TYR A 66 7.11 -8.27 1.67
N GLU A 67 6.10 -7.39 1.55
CA GLU A 67 6.11 -6.10 2.25
C GLU A 67 5.95 -6.28 3.76
N TYR A 68 5.09 -7.22 4.20
CA TYR A 68 4.91 -7.55 5.61
C TYR A 68 6.20 -8.02 6.26
N GLU A 69 6.92 -8.96 5.66
CA GLU A 69 8.15 -9.48 6.25
C GLU A 69 9.25 -8.42 6.33
N ARG A 70 9.29 -7.50 5.38
CA ARG A 70 10.24 -6.37 5.40
C ARG A 70 9.92 -5.37 6.50
N ILE A 71 8.65 -4.97 6.65
CA ILE A 71 8.26 -4.05 7.73
C ILE A 71 8.36 -4.72 9.11
N LYS A 72 8.14 -6.04 9.16
CA LYS A 72 8.36 -6.82 10.38
C LYS A 72 9.82 -6.81 10.80
N GLN A 73 10.78 -6.96 9.88
CA GLN A 73 12.21 -6.84 10.21
C GLN A 73 12.55 -5.45 10.79
N PHE A 74 11.95 -4.38 10.26
CA PHE A 74 12.09 -3.04 10.82
C PHE A 74 11.52 -2.99 12.25
N ALA A 75 10.30 -3.47 12.45
CA ALA A 75 9.65 -3.50 13.76
C ALA A 75 10.46 -4.31 14.79
N ASP A 76 10.92 -5.50 14.41
CA ASP A 76 11.76 -6.37 15.26
C ASP A 76 13.08 -5.68 15.66
N HIS A 77 13.70 -4.93 14.74
CA HIS A 77 14.93 -4.16 15.02
C HIS A 77 14.75 -3.14 16.15
N TYR A 78 13.57 -2.56 16.27
CA TYR A 78 13.21 -1.59 17.33
C TYR A 78 12.41 -2.20 18.48
N ASN A 79 12.31 -3.55 18.56
CA ASN A 79 11.52 -4.28 19.56
C ASN A 79 10.05 -3.88 19.59
N LEU A 80 9.47 -3.58 18.42
CA LEU A 80 8.07 -3.24 18.27
C LEU A 80 7.25 -4.48 17.86
N LYS A 81 6.06 -4.62 18.43
CA LYS A 81 5.06 -5.57 17.93
C LYS A 81 4.44 -5.02 16.65
N THR A 82 4.31 -5.86 15.64
CA THR A 82 3.61 -5.50 14.40
C THR A 82 2.13 -5.80 14.56
N LYS A 83 1.28 -4.79 14.32
CA LYS A 83 -0.18 -4.93 14.24
C LYS A 83 -0.64 -4.61 12.84
N VAL A 84 -1.02 -5.65 12.09
CA VAL A 84 -1.49 -5.50 10.71
C VAL A 84 -2.96 -5.11 10.69
N ILE A 85 -3.30 -4.16 9.84
CA ILE A 85 -4.66 -3.68 9.56
C ILE A 85 -4.83 -3.70 8.05
N VAL A 86 -5.69 -4.59 7.56
CA VAL A 86 -5.95 -4.77 6.14
C VAL A 86 -7.08 -3.86 5.71
N ALA A 87 -6.89 -3.14 4.62
CA ALA A 87 -7.94 -2.34 3.99
C ALA A 87 -8.41 -2.99 2.68
N ASP A 88 -9.60 -2.62 2.22
CA ASP A 88 -10.21 -3.20 1.03
C ASP A 88 -9.59 -2.65 -0.28
N ASN A 89 -9.08 -1.40 -0.24
CA ASN A 89 -8.50 -0.75 -1.42
C ASN A 89 -7.56 0.39 -1.03
N ILE A 90 -6.83 0.93 -2.03
CA ILE A 90 -5.84 2.01 -1.83
C ILE A 90 -6.48 3.29 -1.27
N LYS A 91 -7.70 3.63 -1.70
CA LYS A 91 -8.42 4.80 -1.19
C LYS A 91 -8.65 4.67 0.32
N ARG A 92 -9.12 3.50 0.76
CA ARG A 92 -9.31 3.23 2.19
C ARG A 92 -7.99 3.26 2.97
N LEU A 93 -6.90 2.71 2.42
CA LEU A 93 -5.57 2.80 3.02
C LEU A 93 -5.15 4.25 3.31
N THR A 94 -5.30 5.13 2.32
CA THR A 94 -4.91 6.55 2.46
C THR A 94 -5.80 7.30 3.46
N GLU A 95 -7.10 7.04 3.46
CA GLU A 95 -8.03 7.59 4.46
C GLU A 95 -7.67 7.16 5.89
N MET A 96 -7.32 5.88 6.08
CA MET A 96 -6.92 5.34 7.38
C MET A 96 -5.61 5.98 7.86
N LEU A 97 -4.62 6.15 6.97
CA LEU A 97 -3.38 6.81 7.30
C LEU A 97 -3.61 8.28 7.72
N GLN A 98 -4.45 9.02 6.98
CA GLN A 98 -4.79 10.40 7.29
C GLN A 98 -5.51 10.54 8.63
N LYS A 99 -6.36 9.59 8.98
CA LYS A 99 -7.10 9.54 10.27
C LYS A 99 -6.26 9.04 11.44
N GLY A 100 -5.00 8.59 11.19
CA GLY A 100 -4.13 8.04 12.23
C GLY A 100 -4.58 6.66 12.74
N GLU A 101 -5.36 5.92 11.94
CA GLU A 101 -5.77 4.55 12.25
C GLU A 101 -4.58 3.57 12.15
N GLY A 102 -3.51 3.93 11.41
CA GLY A 102 -2.24 3.23 11.32
C GLY A 102 -1.07 4.19 11.26
N ASP A 103 0.14 3.66 11.41
CA ASP A 103 1.38 4.42 11.46
C ASP A 103 2.06 4.47 10.09
N ILE A 104 1.97 3.40 9.32
CA ILE A 104 2.61 3.23 8.01
C ILE A 104 1.72 2.43 7.07
N ILE A 105 1.77 2.76 5.79
CA ILE A 105 1.29 1.90 4.71
C ILE A 105 2.48 1.08 4.20
N ALA A 106 2.51 -0.21 4.50
CA ALA A 106 3.46 -1.17 3.94
C ALA A 106 2.83 -1.83 2.70
N TYR A 107 2.76 -1.07 1.65
CA TYR A 107 2.27 -1.41 0.32
C TYR A 107 2.98 -0.53 -0.71
N GLU A 108 3.15 -0.99 -1.93
CA GLU A 108 3.76 -0.23 -3.02
C GLU A 108 2.85 0.94 -3.46
N MET A 109 2.90 2.04 -2.70
CA MET A 109 2.17 3.26 -3.03
C MET A 109 2.84 3.98 -4.20
N PRO A 110 2.11 4.28 -5.29
CA PRO A 110 2.68 5.01 -6.43
C PRO A 110 3.14 6.41 -6.02
N ILE A 111 4.36 6.77 -6.41
CA ILE A 111 4.93 8.10 -6.14
C ILE A 111 4.44 9.05 -7.23
N ILE A 112 3.38 9.79 -6.93
CA ILE A 112 2.79 10.81 -7.80
C ILE A 112 3.02 12.21 -7.24
N GLY A 113 3.18 13.19 -8.14
CA GLY A 113 3.58 14.55 -7.76
C GLY A 113 2.66 15.23 -6.75
N ASP A 114 1.36 15.11 -6.96
CA ASP A 114 0.34 15.79 -6.15
C ASP A 114 0.17 15.16 -4.74
N ALA A 115 0.44 13.87 -4.58
CA ALA A 115 0.32 13.17 -3.31
C ALA A 115 1.43 13.52 -2.29
N LYS A 116 2.52 14.19 -2.70
CA LYS A 116 3.59 14.62 -1.80
C LYS A 116 3.14 15.59 -0.70
N ASN A 117 1.97 16.19 -0.85
CA ASN A 117 1.39 17.09 0.16
C ASN A 117 0.52 16.37 1.17
N GLU A 118 0.18 15.10 0.94
CA GLU A 118 -0.74 14.34 1.78
C GLU A 118 -0.02 13.36 2.71
N TRP A 119 1.08 12.75 2.25
CA TRP A 119 1.91 11.83 3.03
C TRP A 119 3.39 11.95 2.65
N LEU A 120 4.26 11.29 3.43
CA LEU A 120 5.68 11.14 3.14
C LEU A 120 5.95 9.73 2.65
N TYR A 121 6.68 9.61 1.54
CA TYR A 121 7.20 8.33 1.08
C TYR A 121 8.46 7.94 1.85
N CYS A 122 8.60 6.67 2.17
CA CYS A 122 9.73 6.13 2.92
C CYS A 122 10.01 4.67 2.56
N GLY A 123 11.14 4.17 3.03
CA GLY A 123 11.58 2.81 2.73
C GLY A 123 12.32 2.68 1.40
N ALA A 124 12.41 1.46 0.89
CA ALA A 124 13.00 1.24 -0.41
C ALA A 124 12.05 1.73 -1.51
N GLU A 125 12.59 2.52 -2.42
CA GLU A 125 11.88 2.90 -3.62
C GLU A 125 12.04 1.78 -4.66
N ASN A 126 10.92 1.31 -5.18
CA ASN A 126 10.86 0.33 -6.25
C ASN A 126 10.39 1.00 -7.54
N ILE A 127 10.91 0.53 -8.67
CA ILE A 127 10.37 0.87 -9.99
C ILE A 127 9.54 -0.33 -10.42
N THR A 128 8.25 -0.14 -10.52
CA THR A 128 7.30 -1.16 -10.98
C THR A 128 6.66 -0.75 -12.31
N HIS A 129 6.11 -1.70 -13.01
CA HIS A 129 5.30 -1.51 -14.22
C HIS A 129 4.28 -2.64 -14.28
N GLN A 130 3.21 -2.41 -15.04
CA GLN A 130 2.21 -3.44 -15.27
C GLN A 130 2.57 -4.26 -16.49
N VAL A 131 2.29 -5.55 -16.44
CA VAL A 131 2.57 -6.51 -17.50
C VAL A 131 1.30 -7.25 -17.91
N LEU A 132 1.27 -7.70 -19.15
CA LEU A 132 0.29 -8.68 -19.62
C LEU A 132 0.68 -10.06 -19.11
N ILE A 133 -0.29 -10.77 -18.56
CA ILE A 133 -0.18 -12.19 -18.23
C ILE A 133 -0.84 -12.99 -19.35
N GLN A 134 -0.11 -13.92 -19.93
CA GLN A 134 -0.59 -14.82 -20.99
C GLN A 134 0.04 -16.21 -20.85
N LEU A 135 -0.54 -17.21 -21.50
CA LEU A 135 0.11 -18.52 -21.57
C LEU A 135 1.40 -18.41 -22.38
N ARG A 136 2.45 -19.10 -21.91
CA ARG A 136 3.68 -19.24 -22.63
C ARG A 136 3.48 -20.15 -23.84
N LYS A 137 3.69 -19.61 -25.02
CA LYS A 137 3.56 -20.27 -26.33
C LYS A 137 4.77 -19.90 -27.21
N PRO A 138 4.92 -20.50 -28.41
CA PRO A 138 5.83 -19.98 -29.41
C PRO A 138 5.64 -18.48 -29.65
N LYS A 139 6.72 -17.76 -29.88
CA LYS A 139 6.72 -16.28 -29.95
C LYS A 139 5.68 -15.71 -30.94
N ASN A 140 5.46 -16.37 -32.05
CA ASN A 140 4.49 -15.98 -33.09
C ASN A 140 3.02 -16.20 -32.68
N GLU A 141 2.77 -16.89 -31.58
CA GLU A 141 1.41 -17.15 -31.04
C GLU A 141 1.10 -16.31 -29.80
N MET A 142 2.09 -15.59 -29.28
CA MET A 142 1.95 -14.70 -28.13
C MET A 142 1.75 -13.25 -28.58
N VAL A 143 1.10 -12.47 -27.71
CA VAL A 143 1.03 -11.02 -27.82
C VAL A 143 2.43 -10.47 -27.46
N ASN A 144 3.05 -9.76 -28.38
CA ASN A 144 4.42 -9.26 -28.21
C ASN A 144 4.51 -7.73 -28.22
N ASP A 145 3.46 -7.07 -28.68
CA ASP A 145 3.34 -5.61 -28.71
C ASP A 145 1.94 -5.19 -28.20
N VAL A 146 1.84 -4.00 -27.66
CA VAL A 146 0.56 -3.48 -27.14
C VAL A 146 -0.48 -3.31 -28.24
N VAL A 147 -0.09 -3.07 -29.48
CA VAL A 147 -1.00 -2.98 -30.62
C VAL A 147 -1.66 -4.32 -30.96
N ASP A 148 -1.02 -5.43 -30.61
CA ASP A 148 -1.59 -6.78 -30.82
C ASP A 148 -2.74 -7.10 -29.85
N LEU A 149 -2.97 -6.23 -28.84
CA LEU A 149 -4.11 -6.35 -27.92
C LEU A 149 -5.43 -5.96 -28.57
N ILE A 150 -5.42 -5.25 -29.70
CA ILE A 150 -6.64 -4.93 -30.44
C ILE A 150 -7.35 -6.24 -30.87
N GLY A 151 -8.63 -6.35 -30.53
CA GLY A 151 -9.43 -7.57 -30.77
C GLY A 151 -9.19 -8.70 -29.76
N LYS A 152 -8.45 -8.48 -28.68
CA LYS A 152 -8.24 -9.46 -27.61
C LYS A 152 -9.15 -9.22 -26.43
N ASP A 153 -9.50 -10.33 -25.75
CA ASP A 153 -10.31 -10.33 -24.55
C ASP A 153 -9.41 -10.27 -23.31
N ILE A 154 -9.46 -9.15 -22.59
CA ILE A 154 -8.65 -8.90 -21.40
C ILE A 154 -9.54 -8.88 -20.17
N TYR A 155 -9.23 -9.69 -19.18
CA TYR A 155 -10.00 -9.84 -17.94
C TYR A 155 -9.30 -9.11 -16.81
N VAL A 156 -10.01 -8.24 -16.10
CA VAL A 156 -9.47 -7.44 -14.98
C VAL A 156 -10.51 -7.34 -13.86
N GLU A 157 -10.01 -7.20 -12.65
CA GLU A 157 -10.83 -6.90 -11.47
C GLU A 157 -11.47 -5.51 -11.60
N ALA A 158 -12.79 -5.43 -11.39
CA ALA A 158 -13.55 -4.19 -11.47
C ALA A 158 -13.05 -3.17 -10.41
N GLY A 159 -12.91 -1.91 -10.81
CA GLY A 159 -12.42 -0.83 -9.95
C GLY A 159 -10.92 -0.88 -9.65
N SER A 160 -10.19 -1.86 -10.19
CA SER A 160 -8.74 -1.98 -9.97
C SER A 160 -7.93 -0.97 -10.79
N LYS A 161 -6.67 -0.77 -10.39
CA LYS A 161 -5.69 -0.01 -11.20
C LYS A 161 -5.42 -0.64 -12.57
N TYR A 162 -5.63 -1.94 -12.70
CA TYR A 162 -5.47 -2.68 -13.94
C TYR A 162 -6.59 -2.39 -14.92
N GLU A 163 -7.82 -2.27 -14.42
CA GLU A 163 -8.95 -1.80 -15.23
C GLU A 163 -8.71 -0.39 -15.76
N ALA A 164 -8.29 0.53 -14.88
CA ALA A 164 -7.96 1.90 -15.26
C ALA A 164 -6.85 1.92 -16.34
N ARG A 165 -5.81 1.09 -16.19
CA ARG A 165 -4.71 1.02 -17.16
C ARG A 165 -5.17 0.48 -18.51
N ILE A 166 -5.90 -0.64 -18.54
CA ILE A 166 -6.32 -1.22 -19.82
C ILE A 166 -7.31 -0.33 -20.57
N LYS A 167 -8.19 0.39 -19.85
CA LYS A 167 -9.07 1.41 -20.45
C LYS A 167 -8.27 2.55 -21.08
N ASN A 168 -7.25 3.05 -20.39
CA ASN A 168 -6.38 4.10 -20.93
C ASN A 168 -5.61 3.60 -22.16
N LEU A 169 -5.04 2.40 -22.10
CA LEU A 169 -4.34 1.79 -23.22
C LEU A 169 -5.26 1.59 -24.43
N ASN A 170 -6.48 1.13 -24.19
CA ASN A 170 -7.48 0.98 -25.24
C ASN A 170 -7.80 2.33 -25.94
N ASN A 171 -7.90 3.42 -25.16
CA ASN A 171 -8.08 4.75 -25.71
C ASN A 171 -6.84 5.24 -26.49
N GLU A 172 -5.63 4.99 -25.96
CA GLU A 172 -4.35 5.33 -26.62
C GLU A 172 -4.22 4.62 -27.99
N LEU A 173 -4.73 3.41 -28.11
CA LEU A 173 -4.73 2.60 -29.35
C LEU A 173 -5.90 2.92 -30.31
N GLY A 174 -6.82 3.79 -29.91
CA GLY A 174 -8.01 4.09 -30.71
C GLY A 174 -9.17 3.11 -30.57
N GLY A 175 -9.12 2.26 -29.55
CA GLY A 175 -10.16 1.28 -29.24
C GLY A 175 -9.87 -0.12 -29.77
N GLY A 176 -10.80 -1.03 -29.53
CA GLY A 176 -10.79 -2.41 -30.08
C GLY A 176 -10.31 -3.48 -29.12
N ILE A 177 -9.89 -3.16 -27.89
CA ILE A 177 -9.65 -4.16 -26.84
C ILE A 177 -10.98 -4.51 -26.18
N HIS A 178 -11.27 -5.81 -26.04
CA HIS A 178 -12.46 -6.30 -25.35
C HIS A 178 -12.13 -6.44 -23.87
N ILE A 179 -12.63 -5.52 -23.03
CA ILE A 179 -12.33 -5.48 -21.60
C ILE A 179 -13.47 -6.14 -20.84
N HIS A 180 -13.16 -7.23 -20.11
CA HIS A 180 -14.11 -7.96 -19.27
C HIS A 180 -13.83 -7.61 -17.79
N HIS A 181 -14.85 -7.08 -17.13
CA HIS A 181 -14.81 -6.70 -15.71
C HIS A 181 -15.32 -7.86 -14.87
N ILE A 182 -14.51 -8.32 -13.94
CA ILE A 182 -14.92 -9.34 -12.97
C ILE A 182 -15.40 -8.63 -11.71
N GLU A 183 -16.72 -8.64 -11.53
CA GLU A 183 -17.43 -8.04 -10.38
C GLU A 183 -17.72 -9.13 -9.34
N GLN A 184 -16.69 -9.66 -8.69
CA GLN A 184 -16.88 -10.58 -7.58
C GLN A 184 -16.12 -10.04 -6.36
N ASP A 185 -16.79 -9.94 -5.23
CA ASP A 185 -16.20 -9.48 -3.97
C ASP A 185 -15.01 -10.33 -3.48
N THR A 186 -14.75 -11.45 -4.12
CA THR A 186 -13.74 -12.44 -3.73
C THR A 186 -12.67 -12.72 -4.78
N VAL A 187 -12.83 -12.29 -6.04
CA VAL A 187 -11.84 -12.53 -7.08
C VAL A 187 -10.74 -11.49 -6.98
N VAL A 188 -9.57 -11.94 -6.59
CA VAL A 188 -8.36 -11.13 -6.57
C VAL A 188 -7.54 -11.34 -7.84
N THR A 189 -6.63 -10.42 -8.14
CA THR A 189 -5.80 -10.49 -9.35
C THR A 189 -5.02 -11.81 -9.48
N GLU A 190 -4.62 -12.43 -8.37
CA GLU A 190 -3.95 -13.74 -8.35
C GLU A 190 -4.82 -14.87 -8.92
N GLU A 191 -6.12 -14.85 -8.65
CA GLU A 191 -7.05 -15.83 -9.22
C GLU A 191 -7.17 -15.67 -10.75
N LEU A 192 -7.16 -14.42 -11.25
CA LEU A 192 -7.12 -14.18 -12.69
C LEU A 192 -5.82 -14.69 -13.32
N ILE A 193 -4.69 -14.60 -12.62
CA ILE A 193 -3.41 -15.18 -13.07
C ILE A 193 -3.50 -16.71 -13.12
N GLU A 194 -4.13 -17.35 -12.11
CA GLU A 194 -4.40 -18.79 -12.10
C GLU A 194 -5.28 -19.20 -13.30
N MET A 195 -6.38 -18.48 -13.53
CA MET A 195 -7.28 -18.72 -14.67
C MET A 195 -6.56 -18.61 -16.03
N VAL A 196 -5.58 -17.71 -16.17
CA VAL A 196 -4.72 -17.68 -17.35
C VAL A 196 -3.85 -18.94 -17.41
N SER A 197 -3.27 -19.37 -16.29
CA SER A 197 -2.39 -20.54 -16.24
C SER A 197 -3.11 -21.85 -16.60
N THR A 198 -4.41 -21.95 -16.26
CA THR A 198 -5.30 -23.08 -16.62
C THR A 198 -5.87 -22.97 -18.02
N GLY A 199 -5.76 -21.79 -18.66
CA GLY A 199 -6.34 -21.53 -19.98
C GLY A 199 -7.82 -21.18 -19.96
N GLU A 200 -8.40 -20.92 -18.80
CA GLU A 200 -9.81 -20.52 -18.63
C GLU A 200 -10.05 -19.12 -19.19
N ILE A 201 -9.12 -18.20 -18.99
CA ILE A 201 -9.10 -16.88 -19.63
C ILE A 201 -7.81 -16.67 -20.41
N PRO A 202 -7.83 -15.90 -21.51
CA PRO A 202 -6.64 -15.74 -22.35
C PRO A 202 -5.62 -14.76 -21.76
N TYR A 203 -6.07 -13.66 -21.16
CA TYR A 203 -5.18 -12.56 -20.72
C TYR A 203 -5.73 -11.87 -19.49
N THR A 204 -4.80 -11.47 -18.60
CA THR A 204 -5.04 -10.50 -17.52
C THR A 204 -3.85 -9.57 -17.37
N LEU A 205 -3.95 -8.57 -16.48
CA LEU A 205 -2.88 -7.64 -16.13
C LEU A 205 -2.51 -7.78 -14.66
N ALA A 206 -1.22 -7.60 -14.37
CA ALA A 206 -0.73 -7.49 -13.01
C ALA A 206 0.49 -6.58 -12.92
N ASP A 207 0.85 -6.13 -11.71
CA ASP A 207 2.16 -5.55 -11.47
C ASP A 207 3.25 -6.59 -11.69
N ASN A 208 4.39 -6.14 -12.17
CA ASN A 208 5.50 -7.03 -12.52
C ASN A 208 5.98 -7.89 -11.34
N ASN A 209 6.03 -7.35 -10.12
CA ASN A 209 6.40 -8.10 -8.91
C ASN A 209 5.38 -9.20 -8.59
N LEU A 210 4.08 -8.90 -8.67
CA LEU A 210 3.01 -9.89 -8.49
C LEU A 210 3.07 -10.97 -9.56
N ALA A 211 3.28 -10.57 -10.82
CA ALA A 211 3.46 -11.48 -11.94
C ALA A 211 4.69 -12.38 -11.78
N GLN A 212 5.83 -11.83 -11.33
CA GLN A 212 7.04 -12.60 -11.04
C GLN A 212 6.82 -13.62 -9.91
N LEU A 213 6.15 -13.21 -8.83
CA LEU A 213 5.81 -14.13 -7.75
C LEU A 213 4.96 -15.28 -8.26
N ASN A 214 3.89 -14.99 -9.00
CA ASN A 214 3.00 -16.02 -9.54
C ASN A 214 3.69 -16.93 -10.55
N ARG A 215 4.66 -16.43 -11.33
CA ARG A 215 5.48 -17.25 -12.22
C ARG A 215 6.33 -18.28 -11.49
N THR A 216 6.60 -18.10 -10.20
CA THR A 216 7.28 -19.14 -9.41
C THR A 216 6.38 -20.34 -9.10
N TYR A 217 5.06 -20.15 -9.17
CA TYR A 217 4.05 -21.21 -9.04
C TYR A 217 3.60 -21.74 -10.41
N TYR A 218 3.32 -20.83 -11.35
CA TYR A 218 2.79 -21.14 -12.70
C TYR A 218 3.90 -20.93 -13.74
N ASN A 219 4.69 -21.97 -14.01
CA ASN A 219 5.83 -21.89 -14.93
C ASN A 219 5.43 -21.76 -16.41
N ASN A 220 4.13 -21.97 -16.71
CA ASN A 220 3.55 -21.91 -18.05
C ASN A 220 3.00 -20.52 -18.43
N ILE A 221 3.11 -19.52 -17.57
CA ILE A 221 2.74 -18.14 -17.91
C ILE A 221 3.93 -17.35 -18.43
N ASP A 222 3.64 -16.38 -19.27
CA ASP A 222 4.56 -15.39 -19.81
C ASP A 222 4.15 -13.99 -19.33
N ILE A 223 5.15 -13.15 -19.00
CA ILE A 223 4.98 -11.83 -18.42
C ILE A 223 5.91 -10.78 -19.07
N HIS A 224 6.36 -11.02 -20.29
CA HIS A 224 7.38 -10.17 -20.91
C HIS A 224 6.82 -8.82 -21.41
N LEU A 225 5.54 -8.77 -21.80
CA LEU A 225 4.95 -7.57 -22.38
C LEU A 225 4.57 -6.55 -21.33
N LYS A 226 5.26 -5.42 -21.34
CA LYS A 226 4.93 -4.27 -20.48
C LYS A 226 3.78 -3.49 -21.09
N VAL A 227 2.74 -3.23 -20.30
CA VAL A 227 1.54 -2.48 -20.71
C VAL A 227 1.44 -1.10 -20.05
N SER A 228 2.36 -0.75 -19.17
CA SER A 228 2.47 0.58 -18.58
C SER A 228 3.91 1.12 -18.61
N PHE A 229 4.03 2.44 -18.48
CA PHE A 229 5.31 3.06 -18.19
C PHE A 229 5.81 2.65 -16.78
N PRO A 230 7.14 2.68 -16.55
CA PRO A 230 7.69 2.48 -15.22
C PRO A 230 7.15 3.52 -14.24
N GLN A 231 6.70 3.07 -13.09
CA GLN A 231 6.22 3.89 -12.00
C GLN A 231 7.09 3.67 -10.76
N ARG A 232 7.42 4.75 -10.08
CA ARG A 232 8.09 4.68 -8.78
C ARG A 232 7.04 4.40 -7.72
N ALA A 233 7.35 3.50 -6.81
CA ALA A 233 6.50 3.16 -5.68
C ALA A 233 7.34 3.02 -4.40
N SER A 234 6.74 3.30 -3.26
CA SER A 234 7.37 3.16 -1.95
C SER A 234 6.31 3.05 -0.86
N TRP A 235 6.72 2.74 0.36
CA TRP A 235 5.85 2.86 1.53
C TRP A 235 5.49 4.32 1.80
N ALA A 236 4.45 4.54 2.60
CA ALA A 236 4.01 5.87 2.96
C ALA A 236 3.67 5.98 4.45
N VAL A 237 4.00 7.13 5.04
CA VAL A 237 3.62 7.52 6.39
C VAL A 237 2.89 8.86 6.36
N ASN A 238 2.17 9.19 7.44
CA ASN A 238 1.53 10.51 7.53
C ASN A 238 2.56 11.63 7.31
N LYS A 239 2.16 12.70 6.64
CA LYS A 239 3.03 13.85 6.30
C LYS A 239 3.73 14.49 7.52
N HIS A 240 3.19 14.28 8.70
CA HIS A 240 3.74 14.79 9.94
C HIS A 240 4.66 13.79 10.67
N SER A 241 4.64 12.51 10.27
CA SER A 241 5.45 11.43 10.86
C SER A 241 6.88 11.43 10.29
N LYS A 242 7.57 12.56 10.39
CA LYS A 242 8.91 12.77 9.82
C LYS A 242 9.97 11.89 10.48
N SER A 243 9.89 11.69 11.80
CA SER A 243 10.87 10.87 12.50
C SER A 243 10.70 9.38 12.19
N LEU A 244 9.47 8.89 12.01
CA LEU A 244 9.22 7.54 11.54
C LEU A 244 9.77 7.34 10.11
N ALA A 245 9.48 8.26 9.19
CA ALA A 245 10.02 8.19 7.83
C ALA A 245 11.56 8.17 7.84
N HIS A 246 12.19 9.00 8.67
CA HIS A 246 13.64 9.04 8.81
C HIS A 246 14.20 7.71 9.35
N ALA A 247 13.59 7.16 10.40
CA ALA A 247 14.02 5.89 11.00
C ALA A 247 13.93 4.74 9.98
N ILE A 248 12.84 4.65 9.21
CA ILE A 248 12.66 3.65 8.15
C ILE A 248 13.73 3.81 7.07
N ASN A 249 13.95 5.02 6.57
CA ASN A 249 14.95 5.29 5.53
C ASN A 249 16.37 4.96 5.99
N GLN A 250 16.70 5.30 7.23
CA GLN A 250 17.98 4.96 7.82
C GLN A 250 18.16 3.45 7.95
N TRP A 251 17.16 2.75 8.48
CA TRP A 251 17.19 1.30 8.60
C TRP A 251 17.34 0.60 7.23
N VAL A 252 16.61 1.03 6.20
CA VAL A 252 16.75 0.48 4.85
C VAL A 252 18.16 0.71 4.31
N LYS A 253 18.70 1.93 4.46
CA LYS A 253 20.07 2.27 4.02
C LYS A 253 21.11 1.35 4.64
N GLU A 254 20.96 1.01 5.91
CA GLU A 254 21.90 0.15 6.67
C GLU A 254 21.72 -1.33 6.32
N ASN A 255 20.50 -1.77 6.06
CA ASN A 255 20.16 -3.19 5.98
C ASN A 255 19.93 -3.73 4.56
N HIS A 256 19.71 -2.91 3.53
CA HIS A 256 19.34 -3.36 2.19
C HIS A 256 20.35 -4.33 1.53
N LYS A 257 21.61 -4.33 1.99
CA LYS A 257 22.67 -5.24 1.53
C LYS A 257 22.84 -6.47 2.42
N SER A 258 22.17 -6.53 3.56
CA SER A 258 22.29 -7.67 4.48
C SER A 258 21.70 -8.94 3.85
N ASP A 259 22.22 -10.09 4.25
CA ASP A 259 21.71 -11.38 3.77
C ASP A 259 20.27 -11.62 4.23
N SER A 260 19.94 -11.19 5.43
CA SER A 260 18.58 -11.25 5.99
C SER A 260 17.59 -10.49 5.12
N TYR A 261 17.91 -9.24 4.75
CA TYR A 261 17.06 -8.41 3.90
C TYR A 261 16.90 -9.00 2.49
N ARG A 262 18.00 -9.47 1.88
CA ARG A 262 17.99 -10.05 0.53
C ARG A 262 17.32 -11.43 0.47
N SER A 263 17.38 -12.19 1.56
CA SER A 263 16.76 -13.53 1.61
C SER A 263 15.25 -13.49 1.43
N ILE A 264 14.58 -12.44 1.90
CA ILE A 264 13.14 -12.23 1.68
C ILE A 264 12.87 -12.10 0.17
N SER A 265 13.58 -11.19 -0.52
CA SER A 265 13.42 -10.98 -1.97
C SER A 265 13.62 -12.28 -2.76
N ARG A 266 14.69 -13.03 -2.44
CA ARG A 266 14.98 -14.32 -3.09
C ARG A 266 13.85 -15.33 -2.88
N ARG A 267 13.33 -15.42 -1.65
CA ARG A 267 12.25 -16.37 -1.30
C ARG A 267 10.96 -16.06 -2.07
N TYR A 268 10.63 -14.79 -2.28
CA TYR A 268 9.40 -14.41 -2.96
C TYR A 268 9.54 -14.44 -4.49
N PHE A 269 10.67 -14.03 -5.06
CA PHE A 269 10.75 -13.74 -6.49
C PHE A 269 11.73 -14.62 -7.29
N GLU A 270 12.63 -15.35 -6.64
CA GLU A 270 13.68 -16.11 -7.34
C GLU A 270 13.51 -17.63 -7.17
N LEU A 271 13.00 -18.10 -6.04
CA LEU A 271 12.88 -19.52 -5.78
C LEU A 271 11.60 -20.08 -6.39
N SER A 272 11.73 -21.08 -7.27
CA SER A 272 10.58 -21.84 -7.78
C SER A 272 9.84 -22.52 -6.63
N LYS A 273 8.52 -22.41 -6.64
CA LYS A 273 7.62 -22.99 -5.61
C LYS A 273 6.79 -24.08 -6.24
N THR A 274 6.54 -25.12 -5.48
CA THR A 274 5.53 -26.14 -5.80
C THR A 274 4.24 -25.74 -5.10
N LEU A 275 3.14 -25.70 -5.85
CA LEU A 275 1.81 -25.56 -5.25
C LEU A 275 1.61 -26.74 -4.31
N PRO A 276 1.18 -26.55 -3.05
CA PRO A 276 0.74 -27.63 -2.21
C PRO A 276 -0.47 -28.29 -2.85
N ALA A 277 -0.41 -29.63 -2.96
CA ALA A 277 -1.51 -30.47 -3.44
C ALA A 277 -2.73 -30.35 -2.53
#